data_e6edbabc42c6d5481922b5b8d153eae4
#
_entry.id   e6edbabc42c6d5481922b5b8d153eae4
#
_cell.length_a   1.000
_cell.length_b   1.000
_cell.length_c   1.000
_cell.angle_alpha   90.00
_cell.angle_beta   90.00
_cell.angle_gamma   90.00
#
_symmetry.space_group_name_H-M   'P 1'
#
loop_
_entity.id
_entity.type
_entity.pdbx_description
1 polymer ?
#
loop_
_entity_poly.entity_id
_entity_poly.type
_entity_poly.pdbx_seq_one_letter_code
_entity_poly.pdbx_strand_id
1 'polypeptide(L)'
;MSRSARLHADGLMRCPWPGDDPPYVAYHDTEWGVPEYDDRALFEKLILDGFQAGLSWITILRKRDNFRHAFDDFRPEKIARYNAKKIHALMNDAGIVRNRAKIEGTVASAKSYLKIMEDGPGFSKFLWDFVDGKPKVNHFKTTASVPASTPLSIKISKELAGRGFKFVGPTIVYAFMQATGMVNDHLVNCFCHESCAGKHRAPRLKVK
;
A
#
# COMPACT_ATOMS: atom_id res chain seq x y z
N MET A 1 8.25 22.46 -2.41
CA MET A 1 7.38 23.42 -1.69
C MET A 1 6.63 22.67 -0.60
N SER A 2 6.66 23.16 0.64
CA SER A 2 5.86 22.62 1.75
C SER A 2 4.38 22.90 1.48
N ARG A 3 3.54 21.86 1.45
CA ARG A 3 2.10 22.00 1.23
C ARG A 3 1.33 21.52 2.45
N SER A 4 0.49 22.42 3.01
CA SER A 4 -0.50 22.06 4.05
C SER A 4 -1.71 21.37 3.45
N ALA A 5 -2.59 20.82 4.29
CA ALA A 5 -3.91 20.38 3.85
C ALA A 5 -4.65 21.53 3.15
N ARG A 6 -5.48 21.20 2.17
CA ARG A 6 -6.21 22.18 1.35
C ARG A 6 -7.72 21.94 1.43
N LEU A 7 -8.49 22.99 1.34
CA LEU A 7 -9.94 22.94 1.25
C LEU A 7 -10.36 22.53 -0.17
N HIS A 8 -11.24 21.55 -0.29
CA HIS A 8 -11.86 21.11 -1.54
C HIS A 8 -13.25 21.74 -1.71
N ALA A 9 -13.81 21.64 -2.93
CA ALA A 9 -15.10 22.24 -3.26
C ALA A 9 -16.29 21.70 -2.43
N ASP A 10 -16.15 20.50 -1.88
CA ASP A 10 -17.13 19.88 -0.97
C ASP A 10 -17.01 20.33 0.50
N GLY A 11 -16.15 21.30 0.79
CA GLY A 11 -15.93 21.85 2.13
C GLY A 11 -15.00 20.99 3.02
N LEU A 12 -14.42 19.89 2.53
CA LEU A 12 -13.53 19.04 3.32
C LEU A 12 -12.06 19.43 3.13
N MET A 13 -11.32 19.41 4.25
CA MET A 13 -9.88 19.60 4.25
C MET A 13 -9.18 18.27 3.99
N ARG A 14 -8.34 18.17 2.94
CA ARG A 14 -7.59 16.94 2.58
C ARG A 14 -6.09 17.19 2.50
N CYS A 15 -5.32 16.12 2.63
CA CYS A 15 -3.91 16.16 2.22
C CYS A 15 -3.81 16.65 0.77
N PRO A 16 -2.75 17.39 0.38
CA PRO A 16 -2.72 18.04 -0.94
C PRO A 16 -2.33 17.11 -2.09
N TRP A 17 -1.86 15.89 -1.79
CA TRP A 17 -1.30 14.99 -2.79
C TRP A 17 -2.32 14.35 -3.76
N PRO A 18 -3.61 14.08 -3.40
CA PRO A 18 -4.57 13.53 -4.37
C PRO A 18 -5.02 14.56 -5.41
N GLY A 19 -4.74 15.85 -5.18
CA GLY A 19 -5.24 16.91 -6.06
C GLY A 19 -6.77 16.92 -6.14
N ASP A 20 -7.30 17.06 -7.36
CA ASP A 20 -8.74 17.05 -7.64
C ASP A 20 -9.14 15.85 -8.51
N ASP A 21 -8.26 14.87 -8.69
CA ASP A 21 -8.53 13.66 -9.47
C ASP A 21 -9.52 12.76 -8.69
N PRO A 22 -10.75 12.52 -9.20
CA PRO A 22 -11.79 11.86 -8.42
C PRO A 22 -11.40 10.46 -7.91
N PRO A 23 -10.81 9.55 -8.71
CA PRO A 23 -10.33 8.27 -8.21
C PRO A 23 -9.26 8.40 -7.12
N TYR A 24 -8.41 9.43 -7.22
CA TYR A 24 -7.32 9.63 -6.25
C TYR A 24 -7.84 10.24 -4.95
N VAL A 25 -8.82 11.14 -5.03
CA VAL A 25 -9.55 11.67 -3.86
C VAL A 25 -10.32 10.56 -3.15
N ALA A 26 -11.02 9.71 -3.90
CA ALA A 26 -11.73 8.56 -3.32
C ALA A 26 -10.76 7.60 -2.59
N TYR A 27 -9.62 7.28 -3.19
CA TYR A 27 -8.59 6.47 -2.54
C TYR A 27 -8.06 7.10 -1.25
N HIS A 28 -7.79 8.42 -1.25
CA HIS A 28 -7.38 9.16 -0.06
C HIS A 28 -8.43 9.10 1.05
N ASP A 29 -9.70 9.26 0.71
CA ASP A 29 -10.78 9.39 1.69
C ASP A 29 -11.22 8.05 2.29
N THR A 30 -11.03 6.94 1.56
CA THR A 30 -11.66 5.66 1.93
C THR A 30 -10.70 4.49 2.13
N GLU A 31 -9.46 4.62 1.65
CA GLU A 31 -8.49 3.52 1.70
C GLU A 31 -7.18 3.93 2.41
N TRP A 32 -6.54 5.02 1.98
CA TRP A 32 -5.23 5.41 2.48
C TRP A 32 -5.28 5.80 3.96
N GLY A 33 -4.45 5.15 4.78
CA GLY A 33 -4.41 5.36 6.23
C GLY A 33 -5.46 4.58 7.01
N VAL A 34 -6.37 3.87 6.34
CA VAL A 34 -7.34 2.98 7.00
C VAL A 34 -6.64 1.67 7.38
N PRO A 35 -6.72 1.22 8.66
CA PRO A 35 -6.10 -0.03 9.07
C PRO A 35 -6.62 -1.24 8.29
N GLU A 36 -5.72 -1.95 7.62
CA GLU A 36 -5.99 -3.18 6.89
C GLU A 36 -5.39 -4.38 7.63
N TYR A 37 -6.19 -5.41 7.87
CA TYR A 37 -5.78 -6.61 8.59
C TYR A 37 -5.96 -7.91 7.80
N ASP A 38 -6.52 -7.85 6.60
CA ASP A 38 -6.62 -9.03 5.73
C ASP A 38 -5.27 -9.38 5.13
N ASP A 39 -4.83 -10.61 5.33
CA ASP A 39 -3.53 -11.11 4.89
C ASP A 39 -3.32 -10.92 3.39
N ARG A 40 -4.33 -11.21 2.57
CA ARG A 40 -4.24 -11.11 1.11
C ARG A 40 -4.29 -9.66 0.63
N ALA A 41 -5.11 -8.80 1.24
CA ALA A 41 -5.17 -7.39 0.93
C ALA A 41 -3.84 -6.71 1.24
N LEU A 42 -3.20 -7.05 2.35
CA LEU A 42 -1.84 -6.60 2.70
C LEU A 42 -0.81 -7.08 1.67
N PHE A 43 -0.90 -8.34 1.22
CA PHE A 43 -0.01 -8.86 0.17
C PHE A 43 -0.23 -8.11 -1.15
N GLU A 44 -1.49 -7.96 -1.61
CA GLU A 44 -1.83 -7.18 -2.82
C GLU A 44 -1.21 -5.78 -2.74
N LYS A 45 -1.42 -5.07 -1.62
CA LYS A 45 -0.93 -3.71 -1.44
C LYS A 45 0.59 -3.64 -1.50
N LEU A 46 1.29 -4.56 -0.83
CA LEU A 46 2.76 -4.61 -0.84
C LEU A 46 3.31 -4.81 -2.26
N ILE A 47 2.70 -5.70 -3.03
CA ILE A 47 3.10 -5.93 -4.42
C ILE A 47 2.84 -4.71 -5.29
N LEU A 48 1.67 -4.07 -5.16
CA LEU A 48 1.34 -2.85 -5.92
C LEU A 48 2.28 -1.69 -5.59
N ASP A 49 2.66 -1.50 -4.31
CA ASP A 49 3.66 -0.51 -3.92
C ASP A 49 5.06 -0.84 -4.51
N GLY A 50 5.41 -2.11 -4.59
CA GLY A 50 6.62 -2.56 -5.30
C GLY A 50 6.57 -2.22 -6.80
N PHE A 51 5.41 -2.35 -7.45
CA PHE A 51 5.22 -1.92 -8.85
C PHE A 51 5.27 -0.40 -9.02
N GLN A 52 4.90 0.36 -7.99
CA GLN A 52 4.98 1.82 -8.01
C GLN A 52 6.43 2.33 -8.10
N ALA A 53 7.44 1.60 -7.66
CA ALA A 53 8.83 2.06 -7.66
C ALA A 53 9.22 2.67 -9.00
N GLY A 54 9.58 3.97 -9.00
CA GLY A 54 9.88 4.78 -10.19
C GLY A 54 8.66 5.34 -10.95
N LEU A 55 7.44 5.19 -10.38
CA LEU A 55 6.18 5.68 -10.96
C LEU A 55 5.36 6.45 -9.92
N SER A 56 4.29 7.11 -10.35
CA SER A 56 3.32 7.71 -9.43
C SER A 56 2.28 6.67 -8.98
N TRP A 57 1.78 6.82 -7.73
CA TRP A 57 0.74 5.92 -7.22
C TRP A 57 -0.54 5.95 -8.08
N ILE A 58 -0.95 7.12 -8.56
CA ILE A 58 -2.14 7.23 -9.43
C ILE A 58 -2.02 6.37 -10.69
N THR A 59 -0.81 6.16 -11.22
CA THR A 59 -0.58 5.25 -12.35
C THR A 59 -0.91 3.81 -11.99
N ILE A 60 -0.53 3.36 -10.81
CA ILE A 60 -0.83 2.02 -10.29
C ILE A 60 -2.31 1.91 -9.95
N LEU A 61 -2.87 2.91 -9.26
CA LEU A 61 -4.28 2.94 -8.86
C LEU A 61 -5.21 2.77 -10.06
N ARG A 62 -4.95 3.48 -11.16
CA ARG A 62 -5.74 3.37 -12.41
C ARG A 62 -5.61 2.01 -13.10
N LYS A 63 -4.56 1.26 -12.80
CA LYS A 63 -4.32 -0.07 -13.35
C LYS A 63 -4.67 -1.21 -12.38
N ARG A 64 -5.14 -0.87 -11.16
CA ARG A 64 -5.31 -1.84 -10.08
C ARG A 64 -6.19 -3.03 -10.46
N ASP A 65 -7.31 -2.79 -11.12
CA ASP A 65 -8.21 -3.88 -11.54
C ASP A 65 -7.59 -4.76 -12.63
N ASN A 66 -6.81 -4.18 -13.54
CA ASN A 66 -6.03 -4.94 -14.50
C ASN A 66 -4.94 -5.79 -13.81
N PHE A 67 -4.27 -5.23 -12.78
CA PHE A 67 -3.34 -5.99 -11.97
C PHE A 67 -4.02 -7.15 -11.25
N ARG A 68 -5.21 -6.96 -10.66
CA ARG A 68 -5.99 -8.03 -10.02
C ARG A 68 -6.29 -9.14 -11.02
N HIS A 69 -6.81 -8.79 -12.19
CA HIS A 69 -7.08 -9.76 -13.25
C HIS A 69 -5.81 -10.49 -13.71
N ALA A 70 -4.73 -9.77 -13.99
CA ALA A 70 -3.48 -10.33 -14.51
C ALA A 70 -2.79 -11.26 -13.50
N PHE A 71 -2.87 -10.94 -12.20
CA PHE A 71 -2.24 -11.69 -11.10
C PHE A 71 -3.22 -12.58 -10.32
N ASP A 72 -4.31 -13.04 -10.94
CA ASP A 72 -5.26 -14.00 -10.35
C ASP A 72 -5.82 -13.54 -8.99
N ASP A 73 -6.25 -12.26 -8.88
CA ASP A 73 -6.75 -11.60 -7.66
C ASP A 73 -5.73 -11.62 -6.51
N PHE A 74 -4.46 -11.52 -6.86
CA PHE A 74 -3.34 -11.61 -5.92
C PHE A 74 -3.40 -12.83 -4.99
N ARG A 75 -3.90 -13.96 -5.49
CA ARG A 75 -3.88 -15.23 -4.76
C ARG A 75 -2.45 -15.80 -4.74
N PRO A 76 -1.76 -15.79 -3.58
CA PRO A 76 -0.34 -16.15 -3.51
C PRO A 76 -0.08 -17.58 -3.96
N GLU A 77 -1.01 -18.51 -3.72
CA GLU A 77 -0.91 -19.92 -4.09
C GLU A 77 -0.85 -20.10 -5.62
N LYS A 78 -1.54 -19.24 -6.36
CA LYS A 78 -1.49 -19.24 -7.82
C LYS A 78 -0.22 -18.57 -8.33
N ILE A 79 0.10 -17.38 -7.80
CA ILE A 79 1.25 -16.58 -8.22
C ILE A 79 2.55 -17.35 -7.99
N ALA A 80 2.71 -18.04 -6.86
CA ALA A 80 3.90 -18.82 -6.53
C ALA A 80 4.20 -19.93 -7.56
N ARG A 81 3.19 -20.35 -8.36
CA ARG A 81 3.30 -21.39 -9.39
C ARG A 81 3.46 -20.85 -10.82
N TYR A 82 3.59 -19.53 -10.99
CA TYR A 82 3.75 -18.97 -12.33
C TYR A 82 5.01 -19.49 -12.99
N ASN A 83 4.84 -19.98 -14.21
CA ASN A 83 5.91 -20.48 -15.07
C ASN A 83 6.34 -19.44 -16.12
N ALA A 84 7.33 -19.79 -16.93
CA ALA A 84 7.84 -18.92 -17.98
C ALA A 84 6.76 -18.46 -18.97
N LYS A 85 5.78 -19.30 -19.30
CA LYS A 85 4.66 -18.97 -20.20
C LYS A 85 3.79 -17.87 -19.59
N LYS A 86 3.41 -17.98 -18.30
CA LYS A 86 2.63 -16.94 -17.60
C LYS A 86 3.40 -15.64 -17.48
N ILE A 87 4.70 -15.70 -17.13
CA ILE A 87 5.57 -14.52 -17.06
C ILE A 87 5.65 -13.83 -18.42
N HIS A 88 5.81 -14.58 -19.50
CA HIS A 88 5.79 -14.02 -20.86
C HIS A 88 4.46 -13.35 -21.20
N ALA A 89 3.33 -13.96 -20.85
CA ALA A 89 2.01 -13.35 -21.03
C ALA A 89 1.88 -12.03 -20.28
N LEU A 90 2.30 -11.97 -19.01
CA LEU A 90 2.30 -10.73 -18.21
C LEU A 90 3.22 -9.64 -18.82
N MET A 91 4.34 -10.01 -19.42
CA MET A 91 5.22 -9.05 -20.12
C MET A 91 4.59 -8.46 -21.39
N ASN A 92 3.58 -9.11 -21.95
CA ASN A 92 2.82 -8.62 -23.11
C ASN A 92 1.50 -7.92 -22.73
N ASP A 93 1.13 -7.93 -21.46
CA ASP A 93 -0.10 -7.29 -20.97
C ASP A 93 0.09 -5.77 -20.79
N ALA A 94 -0.47 -4.96 -21.68
CA ALA A 94 -0.45 -3.49 -21.60
C ALA A 94 -1.29 -2.94 -20.41
N GLY A 95 -2.15 -3.74 -19.83
CA GLY A 95 -2.97 -3.37 -18.66
C GLY A 95 -2.14 -3.17 -17.40
N ILE A 96 -0.95 -3.77 -17.31
CA ILE A 96 -0.06 -3.66 -16.15
C ILE A 96 1.24 -2.93 -16.48
N VAL A 97 2.09 -2.74 -15.47
CA VAL A 97 3.48 -2.28 -15.65
C VAL A 97 4.34 -3.46 -16.08
N ARG A 98 4.78 -3.46 -17.35
CA ARG A 98 5.56 -4.53 -17.97
C ARG A 98 7.03 -4.44 -17.56
N ASN A 99 7.37 -4.96 -16.40
CA ASN A 99 8.73 -5.04 -15.89
C ASN A 99 9.00 -6.46 -15.40
N ARG A 100 9.90 -7.18 -16.10
CA ARG A 100 10.21 -8.59 -15.83
C ARG A 100 10.67 -8.80 -14.39
N ALA A 101 11.59 -7.98 -13.90
CA ALA A 101 12.12 -8.13 -12.54
C ALA A 101 11.03 -7.96 -11.48
N LYS A 102 10.06 -7.04 -11.68
CA LYS A 102 8.93 -6.86 -10.77
C LYS A 102 7.96 -8.03 -10.84
N ILE A 103 7.68 -8.56 -12.03
CA ILE A 103 6.81 -9.74 -12.22
C ILE A 103 7.44 -10.98 -11.56
N GLU A 104 8.71 -11.26 -11.83
CA GLU A 104 9.44 -12.37 -11.20
C GLU A 104 9.59 -12.16 -9.69
N GLY A 105 9.81 -10.92 -9.26
CA GLY A 105 9.84 -10.52 -7.85
C GLY A 105 8.52 -10.78 -7.13
N THR A 106 7.38 -10.62 -7.83
CA THR A 106 6.06 -10.96 -7.28
C THR A 106 5.93 -12.46 -7.03
N VAL A 107 6.45 -13.29 -7.94
CA VAL A 107 6.47 -14.76 -7.75
C VAL A 107 7.33 -15.15 -6.53
N ALA A 108 8.51 -14.53 -6.39
CA ALA A 108 9.35 -14.77 -5.22
C ALA A 108 8.67 -14.33 -3.91
N SER A 109 8.05 -13.14 -3.92
CA SER A 109 7.31 -12.62 -2.77
C SER A 109 6.10 -13.48 -2.39
N ALA A 110 5.39 -14.07 -3.37
CA ALA A 110 4.29 -14.98 -3.11
C ALA A 110 4.77 -16.26 -2.39
N LYS A 111 5.90 -16.82 -2.79
CA LYS A 111 6.51 -17.96 -2.09
C LYS A 111 6.90 -17.61 -0.66
N SER A 112 7.47 -16.43 -0.45
CA SER A 112 7.84 -15.95 0.88
C SER A 112 6.61 -15.70 1.77
N TYR A 113 5.54 -15.15 1.19
CA TYR A 113 4.25 -15.00 1.88
C TYR A 113 3.70 -16.36 2.35
N LEU A 114 3.64 -17.35 1.46
CA LEU A 114 3.14 -18.68 1.81
C LEU A 114 3.96 -19.31 2.95
N LYS A 115 5.27 -19.12 2.94
CA LYS A 115 6.11 -19.57 4.04
C LYS A 115 5.78 -18.90 5.38
N ILE A 116 5.48 -17.59 5.39
CA ILE A 116 5.03 -16.90 6.61
C ILE A 116 3.68 -17.46 7.08
N MET A 117 2.76 -17.76 6.16
CA MET A 117 1.46 -18.35 6.49
C MET A 117 1.58 -19.77 7.05
N GLU A 118 2.54 -20.57 6.56
CA GLU A 118 2.78 -21.96 6.99
C GLU A 118 3.51 -22.00 8.33
N ASP A 119 4.58 -21.22 8.48
CA ASP A 119 5.51 -21.29 9.62
C ASP A 119 5.13 -20.33 10.77
N GLY A 120 4.16 -19.46 10.59
CA GLY A 120 3.94 -18.34 11.49
C GLY A 120 2.48 -18.01 11.81
N PRO A 121 2.28 -16.85 12.44
CA PRO A 121 0.95 -16.40 12.91
C PRO A 121 0.07 -15.80 11.80
N GLY A 122 0.50 -15.82 10.54
CA GLY A 122 -0.12 -15.13 9.43
C GLY A 122 0.61 -13.83 9.05
N PHE A 123 0.37 -13.36 7.81
CA PHE A 123 1.10 -12.22 7.27
C PHE A 123 0.68 -10.89 7.94
N SER A 124 -0.61 -10.74 8.22
CA SER A 124 -1.14 -9.59 8.95
C SER A 124 -0.50 -9.46 10.33
N LYS A 125 -0.54 -10.52 11.12
CA LYS A 125 0.06 -10.50 12.44
C LYS A 125 1.57 -10.25 12.38
N PHE A 126 2.28 -10.89 11.44
CA PHE A 126 3.70 -10.64 11.21
C PHE A 126 4.01 -9.15 10.98
N LEU A 127 3.19 -8.45 10.19
CA LEU A 127 3.37 -7.03 9.92
C LEU A 127 2.93 -6.14 11.09
N TRP A 128 1.75 -6.40 11.65
CA TRP A 128 1.19 -5.57 12.70
C TRP A 128 1.95 -5.65 14.02
N ASP A 129 2.67 -6.75 14.29
CA ASP A 129 3.52 -6.88 15.47
C ASP A 129 4.64 -5.81 15.51
N PHE A 130 5.05 -5.25 14.37
CA PHE A 130 6.01 -4.15 14.33
C PHE A 130 5.49 -2.82 14.87
N VAL A 131 4.17 -2.70 15.01
CA VAL A 131 3.48 -1.51 15.54
C VAL A 131 2.56 -1.86 16.72
N ASP A 132 2.83 -2.97 17.42
CA ASP A 132 2.07 -3.45 18.58
C ASP A 132 0.57 -3.63 18.28
N GLY A 133 0.23 -4.03 17.05
CA GLY A 133 -1.12 -4.29 16.57
C GLY A 133 -2.00 -3.05 16.38
N LYS A 134 -1.44 -1.83 16.46
CA LYS A 134 -2.20 -0.57 16.43
C LYS A 134 -1.55 0.46 15.51
N PRO A 135 -2.35 1.32 14.84
CA PRO A 135 -1.81 2.43 14.08
C PRO A 135 -0.91 3.35 14.91
N LYS A 136 0.23 3.72 14.37
CA LYS A 136 1.04 4.82 14.89
C LYS A 136 0.54 6.14 14.33
N VAL A 137 -0.03 6.99 15.16
CA VAL A 137 -0.57 8.29 14.72
C VAL A 137 0.53 9.35 14.76
N ASN A 138 0.86 9.92 13.60
CA ASN A 138 1.78 11.03 13.45
C ASN A 138 0.99 12.36 13.35
N HIS A 139 1.66 13.48 13.62
CA HIS A 139 1.02 14.81 13.71
C HIS A 139 1.71 15.80 12.76
N PHE A 140 1.84 15.41 11.49
CA PHE A 140 2.46 16.25 10.48
C PHE A 140 1.53 17.40 10.07
N LYS A 141 2.07 18.61 9.98
CA LYS A 141 1.33 19.81 9.53
C LYS A 141 1.47 20.06 8.02
N THR A 142 2.53 19.54 7.43
CA THR A 142 2.86 19.76 6.00
C THR A 142 3.45 18.48 5.39
N THR A 143 3.33 18.35 4.09
CA THR A 143 3.92 17.20 3.34
C THR A 143 5.44 17.17 3.43
N ALA A 144 6.10 18.33 3.61
CA ALA A 144 7.55 18.38 3.75
C ALA A 144 8.06 17.77 5.06
N SER A 145 7.19 17.67 6.08
CA SER A 145 7.52 17.07 7.38
C SER A 145 7.43 15.54 7.34
N VAL A 146 6.76 14.97 6.34
CA VAL A 146 6.61 13.52 6.20
C VAL A 146 7.90 12.93 5.65
N PRO A 147 8.58 12.03 6.37
CA PRO A 147 9.83 11.45 5.91
C PRO A 147 9.62 10.46 4.75
N ALA A 148 10.64 10.26 3.93
CA ALA A 148 10.61 9.25 2.88
C ALA A 148 10.74 7.81 3.44
N SER A 149 11.33 7.66 4.63
CA SER A 149 11.48 6.39 5.35
C SER A 149 11.72 6.67 6.84
N THR A 150 11.52 5.66 7.68
CA THR A 150 11.73 5.75 9.13
C THR A 150 12.61 4.58 9.61
N PRO A 151 13.19 4.63 10.82
CA PRO A 151 13.87 3.48 11.38
C PRO A 151 13.00 2.21 11.40
N LEU A 152 11.70 2.36 11.61
CA LEU A 152 10.76 1.25 11.59
C LEU A 152 10.57 0.67 10.18
N SER A 153 10.36 1.52 9.15
CA SER A 153 10.26 1.04 7.77
C SER A 153 11.54 0.37 7.28
N ILE A 154 12.71 0.86 7.74
CA ILE A 154 14.00 0.22 7.47
C ILE A 154 14.07 -1.17 8.11
N LYS A 155 13.60 -1.33 9.35
CA LYS A 155 13.54 -2.62 10.05
C LYS A 155 12.64 -3.60 9.32
N ILE A 156 11.40 -3.20 9.00
CA ILE A 156 10.42 -4.04 8.27
C ILE A 156 10.97 -4.41 6.88
N SER A 157 11.58 -3.45 6.17
CA SER A 157 12.22 -3.68 4.87
C SER A 157 13.29 -4.77 4.94
N LYS A 158 14.16 -4.73 5.95
CA LYS A 158 15.21 -5.75 6.15
C LYS A 158 14.60 -7.12 6.44
N GLU A 159 13.59 -7.20 7.29
CA GLU A 159 12.90 -8.44 7.61
C GLU A 159 12.21 -9.05 6.38
N LEU A 160 11.48 -8.26 5.62
CA LEU A 160 10.83 -8.71 4.39
C LEU A 160 11.86 -9.18 3.36
N ALA A 161 12.92 -8.40 3.13
CA ALA A 161 13.98 -8.74 2.19
C ALA A 161 14.73 -10.02 2.62
N GLY A 162 15.03 -10.17 3.92
CA GLY A 162 15.67 -11.37 4.48
C GLY A 162 14.82 -12.64 4.31
N ARG A 163 13.49 -12.49 4.27
CA ARG A 163 12.55 -13.59 3.98
C ARG A 163 12.35 -13.86 2.48
N GLY A 164 12.97 -13.07 1.61
CA GLY A 164 12.94 -13.26 0.16
C GLY A 164 11.97 -12.39 -0.61
N PHE A 165 11.23 -11.49 0.05
CA PHE A 165 10.40 -10.50 -0.65
C PHE A 165 11.26 -9.58 -1.53
N LYS A 166 10.71 -9.15 -2.65
CA LYS A 166 11.37 -8.28 -3.62
C LYS A 166 10.65 -6.93 -3.73
N PHE A 167 11.41 -5.90 -4.10
CA PHE A 167 10.90 -4.53 -4.21
C PHE A 167 10.28 -3.99 -2.92
N VAL A 168 10.89 -4.32 -1.80
CA VAL A 168 10.48 -3.92 -0.44
C VAL A 168 11.51 -2.99 0.21
N GLY A 169 12.09 -2.06 -0.55
CA GLY A 169 12.99 -1.04 -0.02
C GLY A 169 12.33 -0.15 1.04
N PRO A 170 13.11 0.53 1.91
CA PRO A 170 12.56 1.28 3.06
C PRO A 170 11.51 2.33 2.70
N THR A 171 11.67 3.02 1.57
CA THR A 171 10.71 4.02 1.08
C THR A 171 9.42 3.36 0.61
N ILE A 172 9.51 2.22 -0.09
CA ILE A 172 8.35 1.43 -0.53
C ILE A 172 7.59 0.92 0.69
N VAL A 173 8.31 0.36 1.67
CA VAL A 173 7.71 -0.15 2.91
C VAL A 173 7.06 0.98 3.70
N TYR A 174 7.64 2.19 3.74
CA TYR A 174 7.00 3.30 4.42
C TYR A 174 5.70 3.73 3.73
N ALA A 175 5.69 3.81 2.39
CA ALA A 175 4.47 4.06 1.62
C ALA A 175 3.40 2.98 1.85
N PHE A 176 3.81 1.71 1.93
CA PHE A 176 2.95 0.61 2.30
C PHE A 176 2.36 0.77 3.71
N MET A 177 3.18 1.13 4.71
CA MET A 177 2.71 1.37 6.10
C MET A 177 1.68 2.50 6.15
N GLN A 178 1.90 3.60 5.39
CA GLN A 178 0.95 4.70 5.26
C GLN A 178 -0.37 4.23 4.64
N ALA A 179 -0.28 3.50 3.54
CA ALA A 179 -1.45 3.07 2.78
C ALA A 179 -2.33 2.05 3.52
N THR A 180 -1.71 1.19 4.33
CA THR A 180 -2.40 0.14 5.12
C THR A 180 -2.74 0.57 6.53
N GLY A 181 -2.55 1.85 6.87
CA GLY A 181 -2.88 2.38 8.18
C GLY A 181 -1.99 1.91 9.33
N MET A 182 -0.88 1.23 9.07
CA MET A 182 0.12 0.93 10.11
C MET A 182 0.71 2.22 10.70
N VAL A 183 0.78 3.28 9.89
CA VAL A 183 1.01 4.65 10.33
C VAL A 183 -0.09 5.54 9.77
N ASN A 184 -0.60 6.45 10.59
CA ASN A 184 -1.52 7.48 10.13
C ASN A 184 -0.72 8.76 9.88
N ASP A 185 -0.49 9.06 8.62
CA ASP A 185 0.26 10.23 8.13
C ASP A 185 -0.65 11.25 7.43
N HIS A 186 -1.96 11.14 7.59
CA HIS A 186 -2.82 12.26 7.24
C HIS A 186 -2.36 13.52 7.97
N LEU A 187 -2.32 14.65 7.29
CA LEU A 187 -1.96 15.90 7.92
C LEU A 187 -2.99 16.26 9.01
N VAL A 188 -2.55 16.88 10.10
CA VAL A 188 -3.41 17.15 11.27
C VAL A 188 -4.70 17.94 10.95
N ASN A 189 -4.70 18.72 9.87
CA ASN A 189 -5.89 19.45 9.40
C ASN A 189 -6.68 18.67 8.34
N CYS A 190 -6.28 17.45 7.98
CA CYS A 190 -7.04 16.59 7.08
C CYS A 190 -8.20 15.93 7.84
N PHE A 191 -9.40 15.92 7.26
CA PHE A 191 -10.57 15.34 7.91
C PHE A 191 -10.42 13.83 8.19
N CYS A 192 -9.56 13.13 7.45
CA CYS A 192 -9.25 11.70 7.68
C CYS A 192 -8.33 11.48 8.89
N HIS A 193 -7.62 12.50 9.41
CA HIS A 193 -6.62 12.30 10.45
C HIS A 193 -7.22 11.67 11.72
N GLU A 194 -8.35 12.17 12.20
CA GLU A 194 -9.00 11.63 13.40
C GLU A 194 -9.68 10.29 13.16
N SER A 195 -10.32 10.12 12.00
CA SER A 195 -11.01 8.87 11.65
C SER A 195 -10.06 7.69 11.53
N CYS A 196 -8.89 7.90 10.92
CA CYS A 196 -7.84 6.87 10.80
C CYS A 196 -7.04 6.67 12.11
N ALA A 197 -7.19 7.55 13.09
CA ALA A 197 -6.62 7.38 14.44
C ALA A 197 -7.43 6.40 15.32
N GLY A 198 -8.46 5.73 14.79
CA GLY A 198 -9.31 4.81 15.53
C GLY A 198 -10.32 5.49 16.46
N LYS A 199 -10.46 6.82 16.38
CA LYS A 199 -11.37 7.59 17.25
C LYS A 199 -12.81 7.66 16.72
N HIS A 200 -13.01 7.46 15.41
CA HIS A 200 -14.34 7.37 14.79
C HIS A 200 -14.31 6.45 13.58
N ARG A 201 -15.36 5.64 13.42
CA ARG A 201 -15.63 4.91 12.18
C ARG A 201 -15.90 5.96 11.09
N ALA A 202 -15.14 5.93 9.99
CA ALA A 202 -15.39 6.83 8.86
C ALA A 202 -16.88 6.80 8.49
N PRO A 203 -17.51 7.96 8.20
CA PRO A 203 -18.88 7.97 7.70
C PRO A 203 -18.89 7.17 6.40
N ARG A 204 -19.74 6.13 6.34
CA ARG A 204 -20.01 5.42 5.09
C ARG A 204 -20.63 6.43 4.13
N LEU A 205 -19.84 6.95 3.19
CA LEU A 205 -20.38 7.73 2.08
C LEU A 205 -21.37 6.82 1.34
N LYS A 206 -22.65 7.13 1.45
CA LYS A 206 -23.68 6.50 0.62
C LYS A 206 -23.40 6.96 -0.81
N VAL A 207 -22.81 6.10 -1.61
CA VAL A 207 -22.78 6.27 -3.05
C VAL A 207 -24.24 6.18 -3.51
N LYS A 208 -24.78 7.31 -4.01
CA LYS A 208 -26.04 7.35 -4.75
C LYS A 208 -25.79 6.96 -6.18
#